data_c8a42bb50dc5f968088f914773ee344a
#
_entry.id   c8a42bb50dc5f968088f914773ee344a
#
_cell.length_a   1.000
_cell.length_b   1.000
_cell.length_c   1.000
_cell.angle_alpha   90.00
_cell.angle_beta   90.00
_cell.angle_gamma   90.00
#
_symmetry.space_group_name_H-M   'P 1'
#
loop_
_entity.id
_entity.type
_entity.pdbx_description
1 polymer ?
#
loop_
_entity_poly.entity_id
_entity_poly.type
_entity_poly.pdbx_seq_one_letter_code
_entity_poly.pdbx_strand_id
1 'polypeptide(L)'
;DEAAFYFSEIERLYPYSDWARRALIMQAFSYHSDKDYPNSRAAAQRFIDFYPDDDDAAYAQYLLALSYYDQIDEVGRDQGLTFQALQSLRAVIENYPDSEYANAAILKFDLAFDHLAGKEMEIGRYYLRRDHYTAAINRFRVVVEDFQTTSHTAEALHRLVEAYLSLGLNKEAQTAGAILGHNFQSTEWYEDSYKLLTGKGLEPAFFKDNWLGAIYRQTIKGEWL
;
A
#
# COMPACT_ATOMS: atom_id res chain seq x y z
N ASP A 1 -0.81 27.28 -14.95
CA ASP A 1 0.25 27.48 -15.99
C ASP A 1 0.90 28.87 -15.91
N GLU A 2 0.15 29.96 -15.82
CA GLU A 2 0.73 31.32 -15.80
C GLU A 2 1.61 31.57 -14.56
N ALA A 3 1.16 31.14 -13.38
CA ALA A 3 1.93 31.30 -12.14
C ALA A 3 3.25 30.51 -12.19
N ALA A 4 3.22 29.27 -12.66
CA ALA A 4 4.40 28.43 -12.81
C ALA A 4 5.40 29.04 -13.80
N PHE A 5 4.93 29.68 -14.87
CA PHE A 5 5.77 30.41 -15.82
C PHE A 5 6.51 31.59 -15.14
N TYR A 6 5.80 32.42 -14.37
CA TYR A 6 6.46 33.55 -13.68
C TYR A 6 7.49 33.05 -12.63
N PHE A 7 7.20 31.99 -11.91
CA PHE A 7 8.16 31.41 -11.00
C PHE A 7 9.40 30.85 -11.72
N SER A 8 9.23 30.24 -12.90
CA SER A 8 10.38 29.79 -13.71
C SER A 8 11.25 30.92 -14.21
N GLU A 9 10.67 32.07 -14.53
CA GLU A 9 11.43 33.26 -14.92
C GLU A 9 12.25 33.84 -13.76
N ILE A 10 11.78 33.78 -12.53
CA ILE A 10 12.57 34.17 -11.35
C ILE A 10 13.81 33.26 -11.21
N GLU A 11 13.62 31.94 -11.32
CA GLU A 11 14.72 30.98 -11.29
C GLU A 11 15.73 31.25 -12.41
N ARG A 12 15.25 31.52 -13.64
CA ARG A 12 16.10 31.78 -14.79
C ARG A 12 16.90 33.08 -14.68
N LEU A 13 16.27 34.15 -14.16
CA LEU A 13 16.91 35.50 -14.11
C LEU A 13 17.82 35.67 -12.88
N TYR A 14 17.48 34.98 -11.76
CA TYR A 14 18.17 35.14 -10.48
C TYR A 14 18.51 33.78 -9.83
N PRO A 15 19.22 32.87 -10.49
CA PRO A 15 19.33 31.44 -10.12
C PRO A 15 19.98 31.18 -8.74
N TYR A 16 20.73 32.15 -8.22
CA TYR A 16 21.44 32.00 -6.92
C TYR A 16 20.80 32.83 -5.80
N SER A 17 19.59 33.36 -6.02
CA SER A 17 18.90 34.16 -5.01
C SER A 17 18.00 33.30 -4.14
N ASP A 18 17.72 33.76 -2.90
CA ASP A 18 16.69 33.16 -2.04
C ASP A 18 15.30 33.17 -2.70
N TRP A 19 15.07 34.07 -3.64
CA TRP A 19 13.84 34.11 -4.43
C TRP A 19 13.74 32.95 -5.41
N ALA A 20 14.86 32.52 -6.02
CA ALA A 20 14.88 31.38 -6.93
C ALA A 20 14.51 30.08 -6.21
N ARG A 21 15.03 29.88 -5.00
CA ARG A 21 14.68 28.75 -4.15
C ARG A 21 13.16 28.70 -3.85
N ARG A 22 12.61 29.82 -3.37
CA ARG A 22 11.15 29.93 -3.12
C ARG A 22 10.33 29.82 -4.39
N ALA A 23 10.81 30.38 -5.49
CA ALA A 23 10.12 30.26 -6.78
C ALA A 23 10.04 28.82 -7.26
N LEU A 24 11.10 28.02 -7.07
CA LEU A 24 11.13 26.62 -7.48
C LEU A 24 10.10 25.77 -6.73
N ILE A 25 9.94 25.95 -5.41
CA ILE A 25 8.92 25.24 -4.66
C ILE A 25 7.50 25.71 -5.04
N MET A 26 7.30 27.01 -5.25
CA MET A 26 6.03 27.57 -5.70
C MET A 26 5.67 27.15 -7.14
N GLN A 27 6.68 26.93 -7.99
CA GLN A 27 6.50 26.35 -9.32
C GLN A 27 5.97 24.91 -9.23
N ALA A 28 6.58 24.08 -8.37
CA ALA A 28 6.11 22.71 -8.14
C ALA A 28 4.66 22.68 -7.65
N PHE A 29 4.32 23.54 -6.69
CA PHE A 29 2.95 23.69 -6.17
C PHE A 29 1.97 24.17 -7.25
N SER A 30 2.34 25.15 -8.07
CA SER A 30 1.48 25.68 -9.12
C SER A 30 1.14 24.60 -10.16
N TYR A 31 2.15 23.86 -10.63
CA TYR A 31 1.93 22.72 -11.54
C TYR A 31 1.05 21.65 -10.91
N HIS A 32 1.25 21.34 -9.62
CA HIS A 32 0.39 20.37 -8.93
C HIS A 32 -1.07 20.84 -8.89
N SER A 33 -1.30 22.11 -8.57
CA SER A 33 -2.64 22.71 -8.50
C SER A 33 -3.35 22.68 -9.86
N ASP A 34 -2.60 22.85 -10.96
CA ASP A 34 -3.09 22.75 -12.33
C ASP A 34 -3.20 21.30 -12.83
N LYS A 35 -2.87 20.31 -11.98
CA LYS A 35 -2.81 18.87 -12.30
C LYS A 35 -1.78 18.52 -13.39
N ASP A 36 -0.82 19.40 -13.61
CA ASP A 36 0.36 19.08 -14.42
C ASP A 36 1.40 18.34 -13.57
N TYR A 37 1.04 17.12 -13.22
CA TYR A 37 1.83 16.28 -12.33
C TYR A 37 3.25 16.00 -12.84
N PRO A 38 3.50 15.80 -14.15
CA PRO A 38 4.87 15.60 -14.66
C PRO A 38 5.78 16.79 -14.36
N ASN A 39 5.32 18.01 -14.62
CA ASN A 39 6.10 19.22 -14.37
C ASN A 39 6.21 19.53 -12.88
N SER A 40 5.17 19.27 -12.09
CA SER A 40 5.22 19.34 -10.62
C SER A 40 6.33 18.45 -10.05
N ARG A 41 6.39 17.17 -10.46
CA ARG A 41 7.44 16.23 -10.05
C ARG A 41 8.84 16.72 -10.43
N ALA A 42 8.99 17.21 -11.66
CA ALA A 42 10.29 17.71 -12.15
C ALA A 42 10.78 18.90 -11.32
N ALA A 43 9.89 19.85 -10.99
CA ALA A 43 10.24 21.01 -10.17
C ALA A 43 10.53 20.60 -8.70
N ALA A 44 9.69 19.73 -8.12
CA ALA A 44 9.90 19.22 -6.76
C ALA A 44 11.20 18.43 -6.64
N GLN A 45 11.52 17.56 -7.61
CA GLN A 45 12.78 16.81 -7.61
C GLN A 45 13.99 17.74 -7.70
N ARG A 46 13.95 18.75 -8.58
CA ARG A 46 15.03 19.76 -8.65
C ARG A 46 15.22 20.48 -7.32
N PHE A 47 14.13 20.81 -6.61
CA PHE A 47 14.23 21.42 -5.29
C PHE A 47 14.97 20.53 -4.31
N ILE A 48 14.61 19.26 -4.23
CA ILE A 48 15.24 18.27 -3.35
C ILE A 48 16.73 18.09 -3.71
N ASP A 49 17.05 18.04 -5.00
CA ASP A 49 18.42 17.86 -5.48
C ASP A 49 19.33 19.06 -5.17
N PHE A 50 18.80 20.29 -5.24
CA PHE A 50 19.58 21.50 -5.01
C PHE A 50 19.59 21.97 -3.56
N TYR A 51 18.53 21.67 -2.81
CA TYR A 51 18.30 22.17 -1.44
C TYR A 51 17.85 21.04 -0.48
N PRO A 52 18.63 19.95 -0.36
CA PRO A 52 18.20 18.77 0.43
C PRO A 52 18.06 19.07 1.94
N ASP A 53 18.79 20.02 2.45
CA ASP A 53 18.80 20.40 3.88
C ASP A 53 17.91 21.64 4.17
N ASP A 54 17.11 22.06 3.21
CA ASP A 54 16.19 23.19 3.38
C ASP A 54 14.93 22.79 4.16
N ASP A 55 14.40 23.75 4.91
CA ASP A 55 13.15 23.53 5.69
C ASP A 55 11.97 23.13 4.78
N ASP A 56 11.94 23.59 3.53
CA ASP A 56 10.92 23.27 2.54
C ASP A 56 11.19 21.93 1.79
N ALA A 57 12.31 21.24 2.06
CA ALA A 57 12.62 19.97 1.39
C ALA A 57 11.62 18.87 1.70
N ALA A 58 11.09 18.82 2.93
CA ALA A 58 10.02 17.92 3.32
C ALA A 58 8.74 18.18 2.51
N TYR A 59 8.41 19.45 2.27
CA TYR A 59 7.25 19.82 1.45
C TYR A 59 7.46 19.44 -0.02
N ALA A 60 8.65 19.70 -0.57
CA ALA A 60 8.97 19.30 -1.93
C ALA A 60 8.84 17.77 -2.14
N GLN A 61 9.37 16.98 -1.19
CA GLN A 61 9.24 15.51 -1.22
C GLN A 61 7.77 15.08 -1.12
N TYR A 62 6.98 15.76 -0.31
CA TYR A 62 5.56 15.48 -0.19
C TYR A 62 4.77 15.85 -1.45
N LEU A 63 5.05 16.99 -2.09
CA LEU A 63 4.45 17.35 -3.40
C LEU A 63 4.79 16.34 -4.50
N LEU A 64 6.03 15.86 -4.53
CA LEU A 64 6.44 14.80 -5.45
C LEU A 64 5.61 13.54 -5.21
N ALA A 65 5.44 13.14 -3.96
CA ALA A 65 4.62 11.98 -3.60
C ALA A 65 3.14 12.19 -3.96
N LEU A 66 2.57 13.36 -3.67
CA LEU A 66 1.19 13.70 -4.03
C LEU A 66 0.97 13.66 -5.54
N SER A 67 1.94 14.09 -6.33
CA SER A 67 1.85 14.08 -7.79
C SER A 67 1.76 12.66 -8.37
N TYR A 68 2.19 11.63 -7.66
CA TYR A 68 1.91 10.23 -8.00
C TYR A 68 0.58 9.77 -7.40
N TYR A 69 0.35 10.09 -6.12
CA TYR A 69 -0.81 9.63 -5.36
C TYR A 69 -2.14 10.10 -5.97
N ASP A 70 -2.23 11.36 -6.37
CA ASP A 70 -3.46 11.94 -6.93
C ASP A 70 -3.79 11.44 -8.34
N GLN A 71 -2.89 10.64 -8.94
CA GLN A 71 -3.10 9.94 -10.20
C GLN A 71 -3.45 8.46 -10.01
N ILE A 72 -3.56 7.96 -8.77
CA ILE A 72 -3.99 6.58 -8.51
C ILE A 72 -5.42 6.42 -9.01
N ASP A 73 -5.59 5.48 -9.91
CA ASP A 73 -6.86 5.17 -10.56
C ASP A 73 -7.58 4.03 -9.80
N GLU A 74 -8.70 3.53 -10.34
CA GLU A 74 -9.43 2.41 -9.78
C GLU A 74 -8.56 1.15 -9.58
N VAL A 75 -8.90 0.35 -8.56
CA VAL A 75 -8.19 -0.89 -8.18
C VAL A 75 -7.96 -1.83 -9.37
N GLY A 76 -8.88 -1.86 -10.34
CA GLY A 76 -8.79 -2.71 -11.54
C GLY A 76 -7.71 -2.32 -12.54
N ARG A 77 -7.13 -1.11 -12.47
CA ARG A 77 -6.21 -0.57 -13.47
C ARG A 77 -4.73 -0.83 -13.15
N ASP A 78 -3.84 -0.21 -13.94
CA ASP A 78 -2.39 -0.30 -13.74
C ASP A 78 -1.96 0.31 -12.41
N GLN A 79 -1.10 -0.39 -11.69
CA GLN A 79 -0.65 -0.02 -10.36
C GLN A 79 0.73 0.68 -10.36
N GLY A 80 1.27 1.01 -11.53
CA GLY A 80 2.59 1.65 -11.65
C GLY A 80 2.68 2.94 -10.84
N LEU A 81 1.66 3.81 -10.93
CA LEU A 81 1.61 5.06 -10.16
C LEU A 81 1.45 4.83 -8.66
N THR A 82 0.71 3.78 -8.25
CA THR A 82 0.57 3.41 -6.84
C THR A 82 1.90 3.01 -6.23
N PHE A 83 2.73 2.23 -6.94
CA PHE A 83 4.08 1.90 -6.49
C PHE A 83 4.99 3.12 -6.38
N GLN A 84 4.93 4.04 -7.36
CA GLN A 84 5.69 5.29 -7.31
C GLN A 84 5.25 6.18 -6.13
N ALA A 85 3.94 6.27 -5.89
CA ALA A 85 3.38 7.00 -4.75
C ALA A 85 3.89 6.42 -3.42
N LEU A 86 3.81 5.09 -3.24
CA LEU A 86 4.30 4.42 -2.04
C LEU A 86 5.79 4.66 -1.80
N GLN A 87 6.62 4.56 -2.84
CA GLN A 87 8.05 4.81 -2.73
C GLN A 87 8.34 6.25 -2.32
N SER A 88 7.65 7.22 -2.94
CA SER A 88 7.83 8.64 -2.66
C SER A 88 7.29 9.05 -1.28
N LEU A 89 6.14 8.47 -0.86
CA LEU A 89 5.58 8.68 0.49
C LEU A 89 6.49 8.09 1.57
N ARG A 90 7.06 6.91 1.33
CA ARG A 90 8.06 6.31 2.23
C ARG A 90 9.26 7.23 2.41
N ALA A 91 9.75 7.86 1.34
CA ALA A 91 10.84 8.81 1.43
C ALA A 91 10.51 10.03 2.32
N VAL A 92 9.25 10.51 2.32
CA VAL A 92 8.82 11.55 3.28
C VAL A 92 8.91 11.04 4.72
N ILE A 93 8.39 9.83 4.97
CA ILE A 93 8.31 9.24 6.32
C ILE A 93 9.71 8.97 6.90
N GLU A 94 10.62 8.45 6.06
CA GLU A 94 11.96 8.04 6.50
C GLU A 94 12.94 9.20 6.61
N ASN A 95 12.91 10.14 5.65
CA ASN A 95 13.86 11.24 5.59
C ASN A 95 13.42 12.48 6.40
N TYR A 96 12.09 12.65 6.59
CA TYR A 96 11.52 13.83 7.25
C TYR A 96 10.49 13.45 8.32
N PRO A 97 10.83 12.56 9.29
CA PRO A 97 9.87 12.00 10.25
C PRO A 97 9.25 13.06 11.18
N ASP A 98 9.96 14.14 11.45
CA ASP A 98 9.53 15.22 12.34
C ASP A 98 8.79 16.35 11.59
N SER A 99 8.62 16.23 10.27
CA SER A 99 7.91 17.25 9.48
C SER A 99 6.40 17.18 9.70
N GLU A 100 5.72 18.32 9.50
CA GLU A 100 4.26 18.39 9.51
C GLU A 100 3.60 17.48 8.45
N TYR A 101 4.37 17.10 7.39
CA TYR A 101 3.90 16.23 6.29
C TYR A 101 3.99 14.75 6.60
N ALA A 102 4.77 14.33 7.59
CA ALA A 102 5.01 12.92 7.92
C ALA A 102 3.71 12.17 8.23
N ASN A 103 2.86 12.73 9.10
CA ASN A 103 1.59 12.09 9.46
C ASN A 103 0.63 11.97 8.28
N ALA A 104 0.57 12.99 7.41
CA ALA A 104 -0.25 12.94 6.20
C ALA A 104 0.32 11.93 5.18
N ALA A 105 1.63 11.80 5.10
CA ALA A 105 2.30 10.81 4.26
C ALA A 105 2.02 9.37 4.75
N ILE A 106 2.06 9.11 6.06
CA ILE A 106 1.71 7.80 6.64
C ILE A 106 0.28 7.42 6.26
N LEU A 107 -0.69 8.32 6.46
CA LEU A 107 -2.09 8.02 6.12
C LEU A 107 -2.27 7.70 4.63
N LYS A 108 -1.63 8.47 3.74
CA LYS A 108 -1.69 8.23 2.29
C LYS A 108 -0.95 6.96 1.88
N PHE A 109 0.15 6.64 2.56
CA PHE A 109 0.88 5.39 2.38
C PHE A 109 -0.02 4.19 2.70
N ASP A 110 -0.69 4.21 3.86
CA ASP A 110 -1.59 3.13 4.27
C ASP A 110 -2.77 2.96 3.28
N LEU A 111 -3.35 4.07 2.79
CA LEU A 111 -4.42 4.02 1.80
C LEU A 111 -3.94 3.47 0.44
N ALA A 112 -2.77 3.87 -0.03
CA ALA A 112 -2.19 3.35 -1.28
C ALA A 112 -1.79 1.87 -1.13
N PHE A 113 -1.33 1.47 0.05
CA PHE A 113 -0.99 0.09 0.37
C PHE A 113 -2.22 -0.82 0.42
N ASP A 114 -3.30 -0.34 1.06
CA ASP A 114 -4.60 -1.02 1.06
C ASP A 114 -5.18 -1.16 -0.37
N HIS A 115 -4.96 -0.15 -1.22
CA HIS A 115 -5.37 -0.20 -2.62
C HIS A 115 -4.66 -1.32 -3.41
N LEU A 116 -3.36 -1.55 -3.18
CA LEU A 116 -2.64 -2.68 -3.79
C LEU A 116 -3.17 -4.04 -3.30
N ALA A 117 -3.42 -4.16 -2.00
CA ALA A 117 -4.05 -5.37 -1.45
C ALA A 117 -5.44 -5.62 -2.07
N GLY A 118 -6.23 -4.56 -2.24
CA GLY A 118 -7.54 -4.61 -2.91
C GLY A 118 -7.46 -5.16 -4.33
N LYS A 119 -6.41 -4.84 -5.09
CA LYS A 119 -6.15 -5.38 -6.43
C LYS A 119 -5.95 -6.90 -6.40
N GLU A 120 -5.10 -7.39 -5.51
CA GLU A 120 -4.88 -8.83 -5.37
C GLU A 120 -6.16 -9.56 -4.93
N MET A 121 -6.95 -8.94 -4.04
CA MET A 121 -8.24 -9.46 -3.61
C MET A 121 -9.24 -9.54 -4.77
N GLU A 122 -9.32 -8.52 -5.62
CA GLU A 122 -10.21 -8.51 -6.78
C GLU A 122 -9.88 -9.65 -7.75
N ILE A 123 -8.59 -9.83 -8.07
CA ILE A 123 -8.12 -10.92 -8.93
C ILE A 123 -8.38 -12.28 -8.27
N GLY A 124 -8.12 -12.40 -6.96
CA GLY A 124 -8.38 -13.62 -6.19
C GLY A 124 -9.85 -14.03 -6.22
N ARG A 125 -10.75 -13.07 -5.94
CA ARG A 125 -12.21 -13.28 -6.02
C ARG A 125 -12.68 -13.65 -7.43
N TYR A 126 -12.09 -13.07 -8.47
CA TYR A 126 -12.38 -13.43 -9.86
C TYR A 126 -12.07 -14.90 -10.15
N TYR A 127 -10.88 -15.38 -9.73
CA TYR A 127 -10.50 -16.79 -9.90
C TYR A 127 -11.33 -17.73 -9.03
N LEU A 128 -11.62 -17.34 -7.79
CA LEU A 128 -12.44 -18.14 -6.86
C LEU A 128 -13.83 -18.41 -7.42
N ARG A 129 -14.51 -17.38 -7.95
CA ARG A 129 -15.83 -17.51 -8.58
C ARG A 129 -15.88 -18.41 -9.82
N ARG A 130 -14.71 -18.75 -10.38
CA ARG A 130 -14.55 -19.62 -11.54
C ARG A 130 -13.95 -20.98 -11.18
N ASP A 131 -13.93 -21.30 -9.91
CA ASP A 131 -13.38 -22.56 -9.38
C ASP A 131 -11.88 -22.77 -9.71
N HIS A 132 -11.16 -21.70 -10.05
CA HIS A 132 -9.71 -21.72 -10.25
C HIS A 132 -8.99 -21.55 -8.91
N TYR A 133 -9.20 -22.49 -7.98
CA TYR A 133 -8.78 -22.40 -6.59
C TYR A 133 -7.29 -22.14 -6.41
N THR A 134 -6.44 -22.84 -7.15
CA THR A 134 -4.97 -22.64 -7.06
C THR A 134 -4.55 -21.22 -7.45
N ALA A 135 -5.16 -20.64 -8.49
CA ALA A 135 -4.88 -19.27 -8.90
C ALA A 135 -5.40 -18.27 -7.87
N ALA A 136 -6.58 -18.52 -7.29
CA ALA A 136 -7.15 -17.71 -6.21
C ALA A 136 -6.26 -17.73 -4.96
N ILE A 137 -5.80 -18.92 -4.54
CA ILE A 137 -4.91 -19.11 -3.40
C ILE A 137 -3.63 -18.27 -3.57
N ASN A 138 -3.01 -18.29 -4.74
CA ASN A 138 -1.79 -17.51 -4.99
C ASN A 138 -2.03 -16.00 -4.80
N ARG A 139 -3.19 -15.47 -5.18
CA ARG A 139 -3.53 -14.06 -5.00
C ARG A 139 -3.82 -13.70 -3.55
N PHE A 140 -4.63 -14.48 -2.86
CA PHE A 140 -4.91 -14.28 -1.44
C PHE A 140 -3.67 -14.46 -0.57
N ARG A 141 -2.76 -15.36 -0.99
CA ARG A 141 -1.47 -15.55 -0.35
C ARG A 141 -0.63 -14.26 -0.36
N VAL A 142 -0.54 -13.56 -1.49
CA VAL A 142 0.15 -12.27 -1.58
C VAL A 142 -0.40 -11.28 -0.57
N VAL A 143 -1.74 -11.22 -0.39
CA VAL A 143 -2.35 -10.33 0.61
C VAL A 143 -1.92 -10.69 2.03
N VAL A 144 -1.90 -11.99 2.36
CA VAL A 144 -1.52 -12.46 3.70
C VAL A 144 0.00 -12.36 3.95
N GLU A 145 0.84 -12.46 2.91
CA GLU A 145 2.31 -12.36 3.03
C GLU A 145 2.79 -10.91 3.02
N ASP A 146 2.31 -10.09 2.10
CA ASP A 146 2.88 -8.78 1.81
C ASP A 146 2.03 -7.60 2.33
N PHE A 147 0.72 -7.81 2.59
CA PHE A 147 -0.25 -6.76 2.93
C PHE A 147 -0.98 -7.00 4.26
N GLN A 148 -0.28 -7.53 5.25
CA GLN A 148 -0.85 -8.01 6.52
C GLN A 148 -1.56 -6.94 7.36
N THR A 149 -1.17 -5.68 7.21
CA THR A 149 -1.71 -4.54 7.97
C THR A 149 -2.95 -3.93 7.32
N THR A 150 -3.35 -4.43 6.15
CA THR A 150 -4.50 -3.88 5.40
C THR A 150 -5.83 -4.44 5.90
N SER A 151 -6.90 -3.73 5.58
CA SER A 151 -8.28 -4.14 5.86
C SER A 151 -8.68 -5.45 5.16
N HIS A 152 -7.93 -5.86 4.14
CA HIS A 152 -8.20 -7.03 3.30
C HIS A 152 -7.72 -8.36 3.89
N THR A 153 -6.84 -8.34 4.88
CA THR A 153 -6.19 -9.56 5.40
C THR A 153 -7.18 -10.57 5.97
N ALA A 154 -8.19 -10.09 6.71
CA ALA A 154 -9.20 -10.98 7.28
C ALA A 154 -10.03 -11.69 6.19
N GLU A 155 -10.48 -10.97 5.16
CA GLU A 155 -11.16 -11.57 4.01
C GLU A 155 -10.24 -12.55 3.27
N ALA A 156 -8.98 -12.18 3.03
CA ALA A 156 -8.03 -13.05 2.33
C ALA A 156 -7.86 -14.41 3.03
N LEU A 157 -7.74 -14.41 4.37
CA LEU A 157 -7.67 -15.64 5.16
C LEU A 157 -8.97 -16.47 5.05
N HIS A 158 -10.13 -15.83 5.08
CA HIS A 158 -11.40 -16.51 4.86
C HIS A 158 -11.48 -17.16 3.47
N ARG A 159 -11.13 -16.43 2.42
CA ARG A 159 -11.11 -16.94 1.05
C ARG A 159 -10.10 -18.09 0.85
N LEU A 160 -8.99 -18.06 1.60
CA LEU A 160 -8.07 -19.20 1.66
C LEU A 160 -8.73 -20.44 2.29
N VAL A 161 -9.52 -20.28 3.37
CA VAL A 161 -10.28 -21.38 3.95
C VAL A 161 -11.22 -22.00 2.91
N GLU A 162 -12.01 -21.19 2.20
CA GLU A 162 -12.92 -21.66 1.14
C GLU A 162 -12.16 -22.43 0.05
N ALA A 163 -11.10 -21.84 -0.49
CA ALA A 163 -10.33 -22.42 -1.58
C ALA A 163 -9.63 -23.73 -1.18
N TYR A 164 -9.02 -23.77 0.01
CA TYR A 164 -8.36 -24.97 0.52
C TYR A 164 -9.36 -26.11 0.79
N LEU A 165 -10.52 -25.80 1.39
CA LEU A 165 -11.58 -26.80 1.59
C LEU A 165 -12.12 -27.36 0.26
N SER A 166 -12.18 -26.53 -0.78
CA SER A 166 -12.61 -26.95 -2.12
C SER A 166 -11.60 -27.90 -2.77
N LEU A 167 -10.31 -27.75 -2.47
CA LEU A 167 -9.24 -28.65 -2.92
C LEU A 167 -9.01 -29.86 -1.99
N GLY A 168 -9.71 -29.96 -0.87
CA GLY A 168 -9.48 -31.02 0.12
C GLY A 168 -8.22 -30.84 0.98
N LEU A 169 -7.60 -29.65 0.94
CA LEU A 169 -6.41 -29.29 1.70
C LEU A 169 -6.80 -28.85 3.13
N ASN A 170 -7.27 -29.82 3.92
CA ASN A 170 -7.90 -29.57 5.21
C ASN A 170 -6.96 -28.92 6.23
N LYS A 171 -5.68 -29.31 6.26
CA LYS A 171 -4.70 -28.76 7.22
C LYS A 171 -4.42 -27.27 6.95
N GLU A 172 -4.31 -26.90 5.69
CA GLU A 172 -4.13 -25.51 5.25
C GLU A 172 -5.36 -24.67 5.60
N ALA A 173 -6.56 -25.18 5.34
CA ALA A 173 -7.81 -24.54 5.71
C ALA A 173 -7.93 -24.32 7.22
N GLN A 174 -7.64 -25.35 8.03
CA GLN A 174 -7.66 -25.26 9.49
C GLN A 174 -6.63 -24.24 10.00
N THR A 175 -5.43 -24.18 9.41
CA THR A 175 -4.38 -23.22 9.78
C THR A 175 -4.82 -21.78 9.45
N ALA A 176 -5.39 -21.55 8.26
CA ALA A 176 -5.92 -20.23 7.89
C ALA A 176 -7.04 -19.79 8.86
N GLY A 177 -7.96 -20.69 9.20
CA GLY A 177 -9.00 -20.44 10.17
C GLY A 177 -8.48 -20.18 11.59
N ALA A 178 -7.39 -20.84 11.98
CA ALA A 178 -6.75 -20.60 13.28
C ALA A 178 -6.09 -19.22 13.36
N ILE A 179 -5.39 -18.79 12.29
CA ILE A 179 -4.79 -17.45 12.20
C ILE A 179 -5.90 -16.38 12.22
N LEU A 180 -6.96 -16.58 11.47
CA LEU A 180 -8.12 -15.70 11.43
C LEU A 180 -8.77 -15.55 12.82
N GLY A 181 -8.98 -16.68 13.52
CA GLY A 181 -9.54 -16.69 14.88
C GLY A 181 -8.64 -16.05 15.92
N HIS A 182 -7.32 -16.10 15.74
CA HIS A 182 -6.37 -15.45 16.65
C HIS A 182 -6.34 -13.93 16.50
N ASN A 183 -6.31 -13.43 15.26
CA ASN A 183 -6.10 -12.01 14.97
C ASN A 183 -7.39 -11.23 14.71
N PHE A 184 -8.44 -11.90 14.21
CA PHE A 184 -9.64 -11.26 13.66
C PHE A 184 -10.92 -11.92 14.18
N GLN A 185 -10.93 -12.40 15.43
CA GLN A 185 -12.02 -13.18 16.05
C GLN A 185 -13.38 -12.46 16.02
N SER A 186 -13.38 -11.12 16.07
CA SER A 186 -14.61 -10.32 16.09
C SER A 186 -15.20 -10.04 14.71
N THR A 187 -14.61 -10.58 13.63
CA THR A 187 -15.04 -10.32 12.26
C THR A 187 -16.03 -11.38 11.77
N GLU A 188 -16.93 -10.99 10.86
CA GLU A 188 -17.82 -11.93 10.15
C GLU A 188 -17.02 -13.00 9.37
N TRP A 189 -15.84 -12.65 8.89
CA TRP A 189 -14.95 -13.57 8.18
C TRP A 189 -14.51 -14.76 9.05
N TYR A 190 -14.28 -14.53 10.34
CA TYR A 190 -14.00 -15.64 11.26
C TYR A 190 -15.21 -16.51 11.51
N GLU A 191 -16.38 -15.92 11.78
CA GLU A 191 -17.61 -16.67 12.01
C GLU A 191 -17.95 -17.58 10.83
N ASP A 192 -17.83 -17.06 9.60
CA ASP A 192 -18.14 -17.82 8.39
C ASP A 192 -17.09 -18.91 8.12
N SER A 193 -15.81 -18.62 8.35
CA SER A 193 -14.74 -19.64 8.28
C SER A 193 -14.96 -20.77 9.29
N TYR A 194 -15.35 -20.42 10.52
CA TYR A 194 -15.63 -21.40 11.56
C TYR A 194 -16.82 -22.31 11.18
N LYS A 195 -17.91 -21.73 10.64
CA LYS A 195 -19.07 -22.49 10.13
C LYS A 195 -18.67 -23.44 9.00
N LEU A 196 -17.84 -22.99 8.05
CA LEU A 196 -17.36 -23.82 6.94
C LEU A 196 -16.52 -25.01 7.42
N LEU A 197 -15.60 -24.78 8.36
CA LEU A 197 -14.77 -25.84 8.93
C LEU A 197 -15.60 -26.85 9.72
N THR A 198 -16.41 -26.38 10.66
CA THR A 198 -17.24 -27.25 11.52
C THR A 198 -18.28 -28.00 10.73
N GLY A 199 -18.85 -27.43 9.67
CA GLY A 199 -19.76 -28.10 8.75
C GLY A 199 -19.12 -29.30 8.01
N LYS A 200 -17.78 -29.38 7.96
CA LYS A 200 -17.00 -30.53 7.44
C LYS A 200 -16.38 -31.39 8.55
N GLY A 201 -16.77 -31.16 9.81
CA GLY A 201 -16.23 -31.90 10.96
C GLY A 201 -14.78 -31.53 11.29
N LEU A 202 -14.33 -30.33 10.88
CA LEU A 202 -13.00 -29.81 11.14
C LEU A 202 -13.11 -28.66 12.16
N GLU A 203 -12.03 -28.40 12.89
CA GLU A 203 -11.91 -27.23 13.78
C GLU A 203 -10.68 -26.43 13.40
N PRO A 204 -10.67 -25.10 13.65
CA PRO A 204 -9.47 -24.30 13.50
C PRO A 204 -8.31 -24.93 14.30
N ALA A 205 -7.23 -25.27 13.61
CA ALA A 205 -6.07 -25.92 14.21
C ALA A 205 -4.78 -25.48 13.50
N PHE A 206 -3.72 -25.30 14.26
CA PHE A 206 -2.46 -24.80 13.75
C PHE A 206 -1.51 -25.94 13.37
N PHE A 207 -1.08 -26.00 12.10
CA PHE A 207 -0.08 -26.93 11.58
C PHE A 207 1.17 -26.20 11.15
N LYS A 208 2.32 -26.60 11.69
CA LYS A 208 3.60 -25.90 11.49
C LYS A 208 4.22 -26.12 10.10
N ASP A 209 3.80 -27.16 9.40
CA ASP A 209 4.48 -27.69 8.21
C ASP A 209 4.05 -27.01 6.90
N ASN A 210 3.31 -25.90 6.97
CA ASN A 210 2.87 -25.14 5.81
C ASN A 210 3.33 -23.68 5.85
N TRP A 211 3.22 -22.98 4.73
CA TRP A 211 3.63 -21.57 4.59
C TRP A 211 2.90 -20.63 5.56
N LEU A 212 1.62 -20.88 5.83
CA LEU A 212 0.85 -20.14 6.84
C LEU A 212 1.44 -20.29 8.23
N GLY A 213 2.00 -21.45 8.54
CA GLY A 213 2.71 -21.69 9.79
C GLY A 213 3.97 -20.83 9.95
N ALA A 214 4.68 -20.54 8.85
CA ALA A 214 5.80 -19.60 8.86
C ALA A 214 5.34 -18.17 9.15
N ILE A 215 4.30 -17.70 8.47
CA ILE A 215 3.71 -16.36 8.70
C ILE A 215 3.22 -16.21 10.14
N TYR A 216 2.52 -17.20 10.67
CA TYR A 216 2.07 -17.17 12.05
C TYR A 216 3.22 -16.98 13.04
N ARG A 217 4.36 -17.63 12.82
CA ARG A 217 5.55 -17.48 13.68
C ARG A 217 6.14 -16.08 13.58
N GLN A 218 6.26 -15.54 12.38
CA GLN A 218 6.81 -14.21 12.15
C GLN A 218 5.94 -13.10 12.73
N THR A 219 4.64 -13.13 12.46
CA THR A 219 3.73 -12.04 12.79
C THR A 219 3.17 -12.08 14.20
N ILE A 220 2.94 -13.27 14.74
CA ILE A 220 2.29 -13.43 16.05
C ILE A 220 3.29 -13.71 17.16
N LYS A 221 4.32 -14.50 16.88
CA LYS A 221 5.34 -14.83 17.88
C LYS A 221 6.59 -13.97 17.82
N GLY A 222 6.74 -13.14 16.79
CA GLY A 222 7.96 -12.34 16.60
C GLY A 222 9.22 -13.18 16.33
N GLU A 223 9.05 -14.44 15.95
CA GLU A 223 10.14 -15.34 15.59
C GLU A 223 10.55 -15.08 14.14
N TRP A 224 11.45 -14.12 13.92
CA TRP A 224 12.08 -13.88 12.63
C TRP A 224 13.11 -14.99 12.35
N LEU A 225 13.07 -15.52 11.14
CA LEU A 225 14.03 -16.52 10.66
C LEU A 225 15.41 -15.91 10.45
#